data_740e7e680dc7f5b0b24dd9a95ef69566
#
_entry.id   740e7e680dc7f5b0b24dd9a95ef69566
#
_cell.length_a   1.000
_cell.length_b   1.000
_cell.length_c   1.000
_cell.angle_alpha   90.00
_cell.angle_beta   90.00
_cell.angle_gamma   90.00
#
_symmetry.space_group_name_H-M   'P 1'
#
loop_
_entity.id
_entity.type
_entity.pdbx_description
1 polymer ?
#
loop_
_entity_poly.entity_id
_entity_poly.type
_entity_poly.pdbx_seq_one_letter_code
_entity_poly.pdbx_strand_id
1 'polypeptide(L)'
;MSQELIAKAEARKSTPLESSDPLKPHAGKVAIVTGACGGIGRATAEKLHTDGAIVIGMDINPAIVENLKAPGLSGIVCDITDDAALEAAIDKVVADHGGLDLIVANAGIFKSGEYIEMLGDSWDLHMKINLTATQRFLRFSIPYLKHGFDASIIIIGSRNFSAPGPGAAAYSVTKAGVTQLARVAALELAPFGVRVNTIHPDAVFDTEIWTEEALKKSAERYGMTVQEYKTKNLLRTEIKSTDIALMVSTVAGPAFKATTGAQIPIDGGNDRVI
;
A
#
# COMPACT_ATOMS: atom_id res chain seq x y z
N MET A 1 -20.68 -9.52 -2.39
CA MET A 1 -19.86 -10.01 -3.54
C MET A 1 -20.77 -10.78 -4.51
N SER A 2 -20.85 -10.34 -5.76
CA SER A 2 -21.75 -10.87 -6.77
C SER A 2 -21.07 -11.99 -7.56
N GLN A 3 -21.75 -13.13 -7.74
CA GLN A 3 -21.30 -14.22 -8.63
C GLN A 3 -21.15 -13.75 -10.07
N GLU A 4 -21.98 -12.81 -10.51
CA GLU A 4 -21.90 -12.19 -11.83
C GLU A 4 -20.57 -11.43 -12.04
N LEU A 5 -20.08 -10.70 -11.04
CA LEU A 5 -18.80 -10.00 -11.12
C LEU A 5 -17.60 -10.94 -11.13
N ILE A 6 -17.69 -12.09 -10.44
CA ILE A 6 -16.67 -13.13 -10.52
C ILE A 6 -16.63 -13.72 -11.93
N ALA A 7 -17.79 -14.06 -12.49
CA ALA A 7 -17.88 -14.57 -13.86
C ALA A 7 -17.35 -13.57 -14.90
N LYS A 8 -17.57 -12.28 -14.68
CA LYS A 8 -17.01 -11.20 -15.51
C LYS A 8 -15.48 -11.16 -15.44
N ALA A 9 -14.89 -11.28 -14.23
CA ALA A 9 -13.45 -11.33 -14.04
C ALA A 9 -12.82 -12.58 -14.67
N GLU A 10 -13.47 -13.74 -14.58
CA GLU A 10 -13.06 -14.97 -15.23
C GLU A 10 -13.08 -14.84 -16.76
N ALA A 11 -14.14 -14.26 -17.33
CA ALA A 11 -14.26 -14.05 -18.77
C ALA A 11 -13.17 -13.10 -19.30
N ARG A 12 -12.82 -12.06 -18.55
CA ARG A 12 -11.73 -11.15 -18.91
C ARG A 12 -10.37 -11.87 -18.97
N LYS A 13 -10.09 -12.81 -18.07
CA LYS A 13 -8.82 -13.56 -18.03
C LYS A 13 -8.57 -14.38 -19.30
N SER A 14 -9.61 -14.75 -20.02
CA SER A 14 -9.48 -15.49 -21.28
C SER A 14 -9.05 -14.62 -22.48
N THR A 15 -9.04 -13.29 -22.32
CA THR A 15 -8.58 -12.36 -23.35
C THR A 15 -7.17 -11.85 -22.98
N PRO A 16 -6.12 -12.17 -23.74
CA PRO A 16 -4.76 -11.69 -23.42
C PRO A 16 -4.71 -10.16 -23.34
N LEU A 17 -3.93 -9.63 -22.38
CA LEU A 17 -3.61 -8.20 -22.38
C LEU A 17 -2.69 -7.91 -23.56
N GLU A 18 -3.14 -7.03 -24.46
CA GLU A 18 -2.36 -6.58 -25.61
C GLU A 18 -1.28 -5.58 -25.19
N SER A 19 -0.27 -5.98 -24.46
CA SER A 19 0.85 -5.09 -24.22
C SER A 19 2.16 -5.82 -24.02
N SER A 20 3.06 -5.57 -24.93
CA SER A 20 4.48 -5.91 -24.84
C SER A 20 5.37 -4.67 -24.72
N ASP A 21 4.81 -3.49 -24.36
CA ASP A 21 5.62 -2.30 -24.20
C ASP A 21 6.44 -2.39 -22.89
N PRO A 22 7.77 -2.55 -22.98
CA PRO A 22 8.63 -2.63 -21.79
C PRO A 22 8.58 -1.37 -20.92
N LEU A 23 8.15 -0.23 -21.50
CA LEU A 23 8.03 1.04 -20.81
C LEU A 23 6.69 1.15 -20.03
N LYS A 24 5.78 0.19 -20.25
CA LYS A 24 4.46 0.15 -19.58
C LYS A 24 4.20 -1.24 -18.98
N PRO A 25 4.94 -1.61 -17.92
CA PRO A 25 4.88 -2.96 -17.35
C PRO A 25 3.51 -3.33 -16.76
N HIS A 26 2.61 -2.37 -16.57
CA HIS A 26 1.26 -2.57 -16.06
C HIS A 26 0.17 -2.27 -17.08
N ALA A 27 0.50 -2.16 -18.37
CA ALA A 27 -0.48 -1.84 -19.40
C ALA A 27 -1.67 -2.80 -19.37
N GLY A 28 -2.89 -2.24 -19.34
CA GLY A 28 -4.15 -2.97 -19.30
C GLY A 28 -4.52 -3.60 -17.96
N LYS A 29 -3.66 -3.55 -16.94
CA LYS A 29 -3.99 -3.99 -15.57
C LYS A 29 -4.90 -2.98 -14.87
N VAL A 30 -5.80 -3.49 -14.03
CA VAL A 30 -6.66 -2.70 -13.14
C VAL A 30 -6.09 -2.76 -11.73
N ALA A 31 -5.85 -1.60 -11.14
CA ALA A 31 -5.23 -1.47 -9.83
C ALA A 31 -6.08 -0.64 -8.86
N ILE A 32 -6.11 -1.03 -7.59
CA ILE A 32 -6.68 -0.24 -6.49
C ILE A 32 -5.56 0.14 -5.51
N VAL A 33 -5.49 1.41 -5.13
CA VAL A 33 -4.56 1.94 -4.12
C VAL A 33 -5.36 2.60 -3.01
N THR A 34 -5.22 2.14 -1.77
CA THR A 34 -5.88 2.76 -0.60
C THR A 34 -5.00 3.84 0.03
N GLY A 35 -5.62 4.89 0.62
CA GLY A 35 -4.90 6.04 1.16
C GLY A 35 -4.22 6.87 0.06
N ALA A 36 -4.89 7.02 -1.08
CA ALA A 36 -4.31 7.57 -2.29
C ALA A 36 -4.52 9.09 -2.47
N CYS A 37 -5.08 9.78 -1.48
CA CYS A 37 -5.26 11.23 -1.55
C CYS A 37 -3.94 12.00 -1.43
N GLY A 38 -2.93 11.43 -0.76
CA GLY A 38 -1.63 12.06 -0.53
C GLY A 38 -0.48 11.07 -0.33
N GLY A 39 0.71 11.59 -0.11
CA GLY A 39 1.91 10.86 0.28
C GLY A 39 2.24 9.65 -0.61
N ILE A 40 2.60 8.54 0.02
CA ILE A 40 2.98 7.28 -0.66
C ILE A 40 1.85 6.76 -1.56
N GLY A 41 0.60 6.83 -1.09
CA GLY A 41 -0.54 6.31 -1.84
C GLY A 41 -0.76 7.06 -3.15
N ARG A 42 -0.71 8.40 -3.13
CA ARG A 42 -0.85 9.22 -4.32
C ARG A 42 0.31 9.00 -5.30
N ALA A 43 1.54 9.05 -4.81
CA ALA A 43 2.72 8.80 -5.65
C ALA A 43 2.66 7.41 -6.31
N THR A 44 2.16 6.40 -5.57
CA THR A 44 1.96 5.05 -6.08
C THR A 44 0.89 4.99 -7.16
N ALA A 45 -0.26 5.63 -6.94
CA ALA A 45 -1.34 5.66 -7.93
C ALA A 45 -0.88 6.33 -9.24
N GLU A 46 -0.21 7.48 -9.14
CA GLU A 46 0.34 8.21 -10.29
C GLU A 46 1.42 7.39 -11.02
N LYS A 47 2.30 6.68 -10.27
CA LYS A 47 3.35 5.85 -10.89
C LYS A 47 2.77 4.65 -11.62
N LEU A 48 1.87 3.90 -11.01
CA LEU A 48 1.21 2.75 -11.64
C LEU A 48 0.43 3.17 -12.90
N HIS A 49 -0.23 4.34 -12.85
CA HIS A 49 -0.92 4.90 -14.01
C HIS A 49 0.08 5.27 -15.13
N THR A 50 1.19 5.93 -14.81
CA THR A 50 2.26 6.24 -15.77
C THR A 50 2.81 4.96 -16.42
N ASP A 51 2.87 3.88 -15.67
CA ASP A 51 3.31 2.56 -16.12
C ASP A 51 2.22 1.75 -16.84
N GLY A 52 1.07 2.37 -17.13
CA GLY A 52 0.04 1.85 -18.01
C GLY A 52 -1.15 1.18 -17.33
N ALA A 53 -1.22 1.14 -16.01
CA ALA A 53 -2.40 0.63 -15.32
C ALA A 53 -3.59 1.58 -15.38
N ILE A 54 -4.79 1.02 -15.35
CA ILE A 54 -5.99 1.73 -14.93
C ILE A 54 -5.98 1.72 -13.40
N VAL A 55 -5.96 2.89 -12.78
CA VAL A 55 -5.78 3.01 -11.33
C VAL A 55 -6.96 3.72 -10.67
N ILE A 56 -7.47 3.10 -9.62
CA ILE A 56 -8.51 3.65 -8.78
C ILE A 56 -7.92 3.88 -7.37
N GLY A 57 -7.77 5.15 -7.00
CA GLY A 57 -7.41 5.53 -5.64
C GLY A 57 -8.63 5.52 -4.73
N MET A 58 -8.50 4.99 -3.54
CA MET A 58 -9.53 5.04 -2.49
C MET A 58 -9.01 5.82 -1.28
N ASP A 59 -9.79 6.75 -0.78
CA ASP A 59 -9.45 7.54 0.41
C ASP A 59 -10.73 8.05 1.09
N ILE A 60 -10.67 8.27 2.40
CA ILE A 60 -11.76 8.91 3.15
C ILE A 60 -11.85 10.41 2.83
N ASN A 61 -10.77 11.03 2.39
CA ASN A 61 -10.72 12.44 2.04
C ASN A 61 -11.40 12.68 0.69
N PRO A 62 -12.48 13.50 0.62
CA PRO A 62 -13.20 13.75 -0.63
C PRO A 62 -12.37 14.44 -1.72
N ALA A 63 -11.24 15.07 -1.37
CA ALA A 63 -10.32 15.65 -2.34
C ALA A 63 -9.72 14.60 -3.30
N ILE A 64 -9.81 13.30 -2.97
CA ILE A 64 -9.34 12.20 -3.82
C ILE A 64 -9.92 12.25 -5.24
N VAL A 65 -11.17 12.68 -5.38
CA VAL A 65 -11.87 12.75 -6.67
C VAL A 65 -11.23 13.78 -7.61
N GLU A 66 -10.77 14.90 -7.06
CA GLU A 66 -10.09 15.95 -7.87
C GLU A 66 -8.57 15.68 -7.96
N ASN A 67 -7.97 15.06 -6.96
CA ASN A 67 -6.55 14.77 -6.95
C ASN A 67 -6.15 13.69 -7.97
N LEU A 68 -7.06 12.71 -8.21
CA LEU A 68 -6.84 11.63 -9.17
C LEU A 68 -7.89 11.73 -10.29
N LYS A 69 -7.64 12.62 -11.24
CA LYS A 69 -8.58 12.91 -12.33
C LYS A 69 -7.87 12.99 -13.67
N ALA A 70 -7.68 11.83 -14.29
CA ALA A 70 -7.16 11.69 -15.64
C ALA A 70 -7.76 10.44 -16.31
N PRO A 71 -7.72 10.32 -17.66
CA PRO A 71 -8.13 9.09 -18.32
C PRO A 71 -7.37 7.88 -17.78
N GLY A 72 -8.06 6.92 -17.20
CA GLY A 72 -7.45 5.73 -16.55
C GLY A 72 -6.91 5.96 -15.13
N LEU A 73 -7.13 7.12 -14.53
CA LEU A 73 -6.79 7.44 -13.14
C LEU A 73 -7.96 8.16 -12.48
N SER A 74 -8.55 7.56 -11.45
CA SER A 74 -9.71 8.12 -10.76
C SER A 74 -9.68 7.88 -9.25
N GLY A 75 -10.40 8.72 -8.51
CA GLY A 75 -10.56 8.62 -7.06
C GLY A 75 -11.97 8.22 -6.65
N ILE A 76 -12.09 7.38 -5.64
CA ILE A 76 -13.34 7.02 -4.96
C ILE A 76 -13.23 7.41 -3.49
N VAL A 77 -14.22 8.17 -2.98
CA VAL A 77 -14.33 8.44 -1.53
C VAL A 77 -14.80 7.16 -0.84
N CYS A 78 -13.96 6.60 0.03
CA CYS A 78 -14.24 5.34 0.70
C CYS A 78 -13.59 5.31 2.09
N ASP A 79 -14.38 5.11 3.13
CA ASP A 79 -13.86 4.71 4.44
C ASP A 79 -13.63 3.20 4.42
N ILE A 80 -12.36 2.80 4.38
CA ILE A 80 -11.96 1.39 4.36
C ILE A 80 -12.32 0.62 5.64
N THR A 81 -12.75 1.31 6.69
CA THR A 81 -13.22 0.70 7.95
C THR A 81 -14.71 0.38 7.94
N ASP A 82 -15.43 0.81 6.91
CA ASP A 82 -16.82 0.45 6.62
C ASP A 82 -16.84 -0.70 5.60
N ASP A 83 -17.21 -1.88 6.06
CA ASP A 83 -17.21 -3.10 5.23
C ASP A 83 -18.12 -2.96 4.00
N ALA A 84 -19.29 -2.36 4.16
CA ALA A 84 -20.26 -2.22 3.08
C ALA A 84 -19.78 -1.22 2.01
N ALA A 85 -19.23 -0.09 2.46
CA ALA A 85 -18.65 0.92 1.56
C ALA A 85 -17.44 0.36 0.80
N LEU A 86 -16.56 -0.37 1.49
CA LEU A 86 -15.37 -0.96 0.89
C LEU A 86 -15.73 -2.04 -0.14
N GLU A 87 -16.65 -2.96 0.21
CA GLU A 87 -17.11 -4.00 -0.71
C GLU A 87 -17.77 -3.38 -1.95
N ALA A 88 -18.67 -2.41 -1.78
CA ALA A 88 -19.34 -1.73 -2.90
C ALA A 88 -18.34 -0.98 -3.80
N ALA A 89 -17.31 -0.37 -3.24
CA ALA A 89 -16.29 0.33 -4.02
C ALA A 89 -15.46 -0.65 -4.86
N ILE A 90 -15.07 -1.80 -4.31
CA ILE A 90 -14.35 -2.84 -5.04
C ILE A 90 -15.24 -3.45 -6.14
N ASP A 91 -16.48 -3.78 -5.82
CA ASP A 91 -17.46 -4.33 -6.76
C ASP A 91 -17.68 -3.36 -7.94
N LYS A 92 -17.77 -2.05 -7.65
CA LYS A 92 -17.85 -1.02 -8.68
C LYS A 92 -16.64 -1.03 -9.62
N VAL A 93 -15.44 -1.12 -9.09
CA VAL A 93 -14.22 -1.19 -9.91
C VAL A 93 -14.26 -2.40 -10.85
N VAL A 94 -14.65 -3.57 -10.33
CA VAL A 94 -14.76 -4.78 -11.15
C VAL A 94 -15.89 -4.66 -12.19
N ALA A 95 -17.01 -4.04 -11.82
CA ALA A 95 -18.11 -3.78 -12.75
C ALA A 95 -17.71 -2.86 -13.90
N ASP A 96 -16.98 -1.79 -13.59
CA ASP A 96 -16.59 -0.78 -14.58
C ASP A 96 -15.45 -1.27 -15.50
N HIS A 97 -14.49 -2.02 -14.95
CA HIS A 97 -13.24 -2.39 -15.65
C HIS A 97 -13.09 -3.87 -15.97
N GLY A 98 -14.04 -4.70 -15.55
CA GLY A 98 -14.09 -6.12 -15.90
C GLY A 98 -13.22 -7.04 -15.04
N GLY A 99 -12.43 -6.53 -14.08
CA GLY A 99 -11.58 -7.35 -13.22
C GLY A 99 -10.69 -6.52 -12.32
N LEU A 100 -9.81 -7.21 -11.57
CA LEU A 100 -8.85 -6.61 -10.65
C LEU A 100 -7.54 -7.40 -10.70
N ASP A 101 -6.42 -6.72 -10.91
CA ASP A 101 -5.10 -7.35 -11.10
C ASP A 101 -4.10 -6.98 -10.00
N LEU A 102 -4.25 -5.79 -9.42
CA LEU A 102 -3.30 -5.27 -8.45
C LEU A 102 -4.03 -4.53 -7.33
N ILE A 103 -3.66 -4.82 -6.10
CA ILE A 103 -4.03 -3.97 -4.97
C ILE A 103 -2.81 -3.52 -4.20
N VAL A 104 -2.85 -2.27 -3.74
CA VAL A 104 -1.86 -1.69 -2.84
C VAL A 104 -2.55 -1.27 -1.55
N ALA A 105 -2.34 -2.05 -0.48
CA ALA A 105 -2.83 -1.76 0.86
C ALA A 105 -1.89 -0.76 1.54
N ASN A 106 -2.16 0.52 1.35
CA ASN A 106 -1.33 1.62 1.84
C ASN A 106 -1.98 2.43 2.96
N ALA A 107 -3.31 2.56 2.97
CA ALA A 107 -4.02 3.35 3.97
C ALA A 107 -3.62 2.97 5.40
N GLY A 108 -3.37 3.98 6.21
CA GLY A 108 -2.98 3.78 7.60
C GLY A 108 -2.73 5.09 8.31
N ILE A 109 -2.71 5.03 9.63
CA ILE A 109 -2.41 6.16 10.51
C ILE A 109 -1.16 5.88 11.34
N PHE A 110 -0.51 6.96 11.74
CA PHE A 110 0.59 6.94 12.69
C PHE A 110 0.39 8.06 13.71
N LYS A 111 0.38 7.70 14.99
CA LYS A 111 0.45 8.65 16.10
C LYS A 111 1.71 8.34 16.90
N SER A 112 2.55 9.34 17.09
CA SER A 112 3.79 9.21 17.83
C SER A 112 3.68 9.70 19.27
N GLY A 113 4.55 9.21 20.15
CA GLY A 113 4.63 9.65 21.54
C GLY A 113 3.67 8.96 22.49
N GLU A 114 3.01 7.90 22.04
CA GLU A 114 2.11 7.10 22.85
C GLU A 114 2.83 5.88 23.42
N TYR A 115 3.16 5.94 24.70
CA TYR A 115 3.76 4.82 25.43
C TYR A 115 2.68 3.79 25.79
N ILE A 116 3.09 2.55 26.10
CA ILE A 116 2.16 1.41 26.33
C ILE A 116 1.14 1.75 27.40
N GLU A 117 1.53 2.40 28.48
CA GLU A 117 0.66 2.81 29.58
C GLU A 117 -0.36 3.91 29.23
N MET A 118 -0.15 4.59 28.11
CA MET A 118 -1.01 5.69 27.64
C MET A 118 -1.93 5.27 26.51
N LEU A 119 -1.85 4.01 26.07
CA LEU A 119 -2.69 3.48 24.99
C LEU A 119 -4.14 3.29 25.49
N GLY A 120 -5.02 4.12 24.98
CA GLY A 120 -6.47 4.00 25.14
C GLY A 120 -7.10 3.82 23.77
N ASP A 121 -7.99 4.74 23.40
CA ASP A 121 -8.71 4.77 22.11
C ASP A 121 -7.77 4.73 20.90
N SER A 122 -6.52 5.16 21.07
CA SER A 122 -5.50 5.13 20.03
C SER A 122 -5.13 3.70 19.63
N TRP A 123 -5.10 2.75 20.57
CA TRP A 123 -4.88 1.34 20.27
C TRP A 123 -5.97 0.82 19.33
N ASP A 124 -7.23 1.00 19.69
CA ASP A 124 -8.36 0.50 18.91
C ASP A 124 -8.40 1.14 17.53
N LEU A 125 -8.11 2.44 17.45
CA LEU A 125 -8.05 3.15 16.18
C LEU A 125 -6.96 2.61 15.26
N HIS A 126 -5.74 2.34 15.77
CA HIS A 126 -4.67 1.74 14.99
C HIS A 126 -5.04 0.31 14.54
N MET A 127 -5.58 -0.51 15.45
CA MET A 127 -6.02 -1.87 15.12
C MET A 127 -7.12 -1.84 14.04
N LYS A 128 -8.09 -0.95 14.18
CA LYS A 128 -9.21 -0.80 13.23
C LYS A 128 -8.71 -0.42 11.85
N ILE A 129 -7.90 0.65 11.73
CA ILE A 129 -7.49 1.21 10.44
C ILE A 129 -6.33 0.42 9.83
N ASN A 130 -5.22 0.25 10.57
CA ASN A 130 -4.01 -0.29 9.98
C ASN A 130 -4.07 -1.80 9.75
N LEU A 131 -4.74 -2.56 10.64
CA LEU A 131 -4.75 -4.01 10.58
C LEU A 131 -6.09 -4.57 10.07
N THR A 132 -7.19 -4.26 10.75
CA THR A 132 -8.48 -4.85 10.43
C THR A 132 -8.97 -4.40 9.05
N ALA A 133 -8.90 -3.12 8.73
CA ALA A 133 -9.31 -2.64 7.41
C ALA A 133 -8.42 -3.18 6.28
N THR A 134 -7.10 -3.36 6.52
CA THR A 134 -6.23 -4.06 5.56
C THR A 134 -6.69 -5.49 5.32
N GLN A 135 -7.00 -6.24 6.38
CA GLN A 135 -7.53 -7.60 6.25
C GLN A 135 -8.86 -7.64 5.46
N ARG A 136 -9.77 -6.66 5.70
CA ARG A 136 -11.03 -6.54 4.98
C ARG A 136 -10.82 -6.21 3.50
N PHE A 137 -9.89 -5.31 3.21
CA PHE A 137 -9.52 -4.98 1.83
C PHE A 137 -9.00 -6.22 1.06
N LEU A 138 -8.14 -7.02 1.68
CA LEU A 138 -7.70 -8.30 1.11
C LEU A 138 -8.89 -9.24 0.91
N ARG A 139 -9.71 -9.45 1.94
CA ARG A 139 -10.87 -10.35 1.92
C ARG A 139 -11.80 -10.07 0.74
N PHE A 140 -12.16 -8.81 0.51
CA PHE A 140 -13.09 -8.44 -0.56
C PHE A 140 -12.43 -8.41 -1.95
N SER A 141 -11.10 -8.20 -2.04
CA SER A 141 -10.38 -8.14 -3.31
C SER A 141 -9.92 -9.51 -3.82
N ILE A 142 -9.55 -10.44 -2.94
CA ILE A 142 -8.98 -11.75 -3.29
C ILE A 142 -9.84 -12.55 -4.29
N PRO A 143 -11.17 -12.63 -4.16
CA PRO A 143 -11.99 -13.36 -5.13
C PRO A 143 -11.80 -12.91 -6.56
N TYR A 144 -11.59 -11.61 -6.80
CA TYR A 144 -11.35 -11.05 -8.12
C TYR A 144 -9.88 -11.19 -8.56
N LEU A 145 -8.93 -11.02 -7.63
CA LEU A 145 -7.49 -11.18 -7.91
C LEU A 145 -7.12 -12.60 -8.36
N LYS A 146 -7.83 -13.64 -7.91
CA LYS A 146 -7.65 -15.02 -8.38
C LYS A 146 -7.88 -15.17 -9.89
N HIS A 147 -8.61 -14.25 -10.49
CA HIS A 147 -8.90 -14.17 -11.91
C HIS A 147 -8.13 -13.02 -12.61
N GLY A 148 -7.23 -12.35 -11.91
CA GLY A 148 -6.44 -11.25 -12.45
C GLY A 148 -5.28 -11.70 -13.35
N PHE A 149 -4.78 -10.77 -14.17
CA PHE A 149 -3.58 -10.95 -15.00
C PHE A 149 -2.32 -10.68 -14.19
N ASP A 150 -1.45 -11.70 -14.01
CA ASP A 150 -0.23 -11.59 -13.21
C ASP A 150 -0.51 -10.82 -11.90
N ALA A 151 -1.53 -11.35 -11.18
CA ALA A 151 -2.12 -10.63 -10.07
C ALA A 151 -1.15 -10.47 -8.90
N SER A 152 -1.18 -9.29 -8.27
CA SER A 152 -0.27 -8.96 -7.19
C SER A 152 -0.96 -8.18 -6.07
N ILE A 153 -0.57 -8.46 -4.84
CA ILE A 153 -0.91 -7.72 -3.63
C ILE A 153 0.36 -7.10 -3.08
N ILE A 154 0.38 -5.79 -2.94
CA ILE A 154 1.46 -5.07 -2.27
C ILE A 154 0.92 -4.49 -0.96
N ILE A 155 1.56 -4.82 0.15
CA ILE A 155 1.25 -4.23 1.46
C ILE A 155 2.33 -3.22 1.82
N ILE A 156 1.93 -2.01 2.17
CA ILE A 156 2.85 -1.02 2.72
C ILE A 156 2.97 -1.27 4.23
N GLY A 157 4.02 -1.98 4.57
CA GLY A 157 4.44 -2.25 5.93
C GLY A 157 5.06 -1.02 6.60
N SER A 158 6.12 -1.24 7.34
CA SER A 158 6.98 -0.20 7.93
C SER A 158 8.24 -0.86 8.48
N ARG A 159 9.32 -0.14 8.57
CA ARG A 159 10.50 -0.53 9.36
C ARG A 159 10.13 -0.96 10.80
N ASN A 160 9.08 -0.36 11.36
CA ASN A 160 8.63 -0.66 12.72
C ASN A 160 8.17 -2.11 12.96
N PHE A 161 8.03 -2.93 11.91
CA PHE A 161 7.73 -4.36 12.08
C PHE A 161 8.91 -5.15 12.67
N SER A 162 10.15 -4.74 12.38
CA SER A 162 11.39 -5.38 12.80
C SER A 162 12.18 -4.54 13.82
N ALA A 163 12.17 -3.22 13.65
CA ALA A 163 12.93 -2.26 14.47
C ALA A 163 11.99 -1.16 15.01
N PRO A 164 11.14 -1.48 16.00
CA PRO A 164 10.21 -0.53 16.58
C PRO A 164 10.94 0.56 17.38
N GLY A 165 10.35 1.75 17.41
CA GLY A 165 10.81 2.85 18.27
C GLY A 165 9.91 3.07 19.48
N PRO A 166 10.43 3.66 20.56
CA PRO A 166 9.60 4.03 21.71
C PRO A 166 8.53 5.04 21.32
N GLY A 167 7.34 4.93 21.93
CA GLY A 167 6.18 5.78 21.62
C GLY A 167 5.46 5.45 20.31
N ALA A 168 5.65 4.24 19.77
CA ALA A 168 5.00 3.76 18.56
C ALA A 168 4.40 2.35 18.75
N ALA A 169 3.93 2.02 19.96
CA ALA A 169 3.56 0.64 20.31
C ALA A 169 2.40 0.11 19.44
N ALA A 170 1.25 0.81 19.40
CA ALA A 170 0.09 0.38 18.62
C ALA A 170 0.41 0.29 17.13
N TYR A 171 1.11 1.28 16.59
CA TYR A 171 1.54 1.29 15.19
C TYR A 171 2.44 0.08 14.88
N SER A 172 3.46 -0.16 15.70
CA SER A 172 4.43 -1.25 15.49
C SER A 172 3.73 -2.62 15.51
N VAL A 173 2.81 -2.84 16.46
CA VAL A 173 2.02 -4.07 16.53
C VAL A 173 1.18 -4.25 15.26
N THR A 174 0.51 -3.19 14.78
CA THR A 174 -0.29 -3.30 13.56
C THR A 174 0.57 -3.56 12.32
N LYS A 175 1.76 -2.95 12.22
CA LYS A 175 2.67 -3.17 11.08
C LYS A 175 3.33 -4.56 11.13
N ALA A 176 3.60 -5.11 12.31
CA ALA A 176 3.97 -6.51 12.45
C ALA A 176 2.81 -7.44 12.05
N GLY A 177 1.58 -7.11 12.47
CA GLY A 177 0.37 -7.86 12.14
C GLY A 177 0.12 -7.94 10.63
N VAL A 178 0.14 -6.82 9.90
CA VAL A 178 -0.06 -6.83 8.43
C VAL A 178 1.08 -7.54 7.70
N THR A 179 2.31 -7.46 8.23
CA THR A 179 3.45 -8.19 7.70
C THR A 179 3.26 -9.70 7.79
N GLN A 180 2.76 -10.17 8.94
CA GLN A 180 2.47 -11.60 9.11
C GLN A 180 1.25 -12.02 8.27
N LEU A 181 0.22 -11.17 8.18
CA LEU A 181 -0.94 -11.39 7.30
C LEU A 181 -0.49 -11.56 5.84
N ALA A 182 0.44 -10.73 5.36
CA ALA A 182 1.01 -10.83 4.02
C ALA A 182 1.69 -12.18 3.77
N ARG A 183 2.46 -12.70 4.75
CA ARG A 183 3.13 -14.00 4.65
C ARG A 183 2.13 -15.15 4.54
N VAL A 184 1.07 -15.11 5.34
CA VAL A 184 0.00 -16.13 5.27
C VAL A 184 -0.72 -16.03 3.92
N ALA A 185 -1.09 -14.81 3.48
CA ALA A 185 -1.73 -14.59 2.20
C ALA A 185 -0.87 -15.08 1.02
N ALA A 186 0.46 -14.91 1.09
CA ALA A 186 1.37 -15.43 0.06
C ALA A 186 1.29 -16.96 -0.06
N LEU A 187 1.20 -17.68 1.07
CA LEU A 187 1.06 -19.14 1.07
C LEU A 187 -0.29 -19.59 0.50
N GLU A 188 -1.37 -18.92 0.92
CA GLU A 188 -2.74 -19.30 0.53
C GLU A 188 -3.06 -18.96 -0.92
N LEU A 189 -2.44 -17.90 -1.48
CA LEU A 189 -2.76 -17.39 -2.80
C LEU A 189 -1.80 -17.86 -3.91
N ALA A 190 -0.65 -18.43 -3.55
CA ALA A 190 0.30 -18.98 -4.51
C ALA A 190 -0.33 -20.01 -5.48
N PRO A 191 -1.23 -20.93 -5.06
CA PRO A 191 -1.88 -21.86 -5.97
C PRO A 191 -2.74 -21.19 -7.06
N PHE A 192 -3.13 -19.94 -6.84
CA PHE A 192 -3.90 -19.15 -7.82
C PHE A 192 -3.03 -18.23 -8.67
N GLY A 193 -1.70 -18.26 -8.47
CA GLY A 193 -0.75 -17.40 -9.18
C GLY A 193 -0.77 -15.93 -8.70
N VAL A 194 -1.40 -15.63 -7.56
CA VAL A 194 -1.42 -14.29 -6.98
C VAL A 194 -0.20 -14.12 -6.07
N ARG A 195 0.63 -13.14 -6.38
CA ARG A 195 1.83 -12.80 -5.59
C ARG A 195 1.48 -11.82 -4.48
N VAL A 196 2.08 -12.00 -3.30
CA VAL A 196 1.88 -11.09 -2.17
C VAL A 196 3.24 -10.71 -1.61
N ASN A 197 3.57 -9.41 -1.64
CA ASN A 197 4.83 -8.90 -1.13
C ASN A 197 4.61 -7.66 -0.25
N THR A 198 5.53 -7.41 0.67
CA THR A 198 5.46 -6.26 1.58
C THR A 198 6.65 -5.34 1.33
N ILE A 199 6.38 -4.05 1.24
CA ILE A 199 7.40 -3.00 1.20
C ILE A 199 7.42 -2.32 2.56
N HIS A 200 8.60 -2.15 3.12
CA HIS A 200 8.82 -1.55 4.44
C HIS A 200 9.55 -0.21 4.32
N PRO A 201 8.82 0.89 4.17
CA PRO A 201 9.44 2.21 4.23
C PRO A 201 9.98 2.49 5.64
N ASP A 202 11.08 3.26 5.71
CA ASP A 202 11.42 4.04 6.89
C ASP A 202 10.67 5.39 6.86
N ALA A 203 11.21 6.43 7.45
CA ALA A 203 10.62 7.75 7.44
C ALA A 203 10.62 8.35 6.02
N VAL A 204 9.41 8.57 5.49
CA VAL A 204 9.17 9.19 4.18
C VAL A 204 8.74 10.63 4.41
N PHE A 205 9.70 11.55 4.27
CA PHE A 205 9.60 12.91 4.82
C PHE A 205 8.74 13.87 4.00
N ASP A 206 8.37 13.54 2.79
CA ASP A 206 7.47 14.31 1.93
C ASP A 206 5.99 13.91 2.09
N THR A 207 5.64 13.25 3.20
CA THR A 207 4.27 12.89 3.54
C THR A 207 3.70 13.81 4.64
N GLU A 208 2.36 13.92 4.71
CA GLU A 208 1.66 14.76 5.67
C GLU A 208 1.91 14.39 7.15
N ILE A 209 2.40 13.19 7.41
CA ILE A 209 2.80 12.72 8.76
C ILE A 209 3.95 13.57 9.31
N TRP A 210 4.82 14.08 8.44
CA TRP A 210 6.01 14.82 8.80
C TRP A 210 5.79 16.33 8.72
N THR A 211 5.08 16.89 9.70
CA THR A 211 5.05 18.36 9.90
C THR A 211 6.41 18.89 10.33
N GLU A 212 6.67 20.17 10.15
CA GLU A 212 7.93 20.81 10.62
C GLU A 212 8.16 20.57 12.11
N GLU A 213 7.11 20.65 12.93
CA GLU A 213 7.18 20.39 14.36
C GLU A 213 7.53 18.93 14.67
N ALA A 214 6.91 17.98 13.98
CA ALA A 214 7.21 16.54 14.14
C ALA A 214 8.64 16.21 13.75
N LEU A 215 9.16 16.81 12.68
CA LEU A 215 10.54 16.69 12.25
C LEU A 215 11.52 17.23 13.29
N LYS A 216 11.27 18.46 13.78
CA LYS A 216 12.10 19.10 14.78
C LYS A 216 12.15 18.29 16.06
N LYS A 217 11.01 17.90 16.61
CA LYS A 217 10.90 17.06 17.81
C LYS A 217 11.62 15.71 17.66
N SER A 218 11.53 15.12 16.46
CA SER A 218 12.21 13.86 16.19
C SER A 218 13.72 14.02 16.09
N ALA A 219 14.21 15.07 15.42
CA ALA A 219 15.63 15.37 15.33
C ALA A 219 16.24 15.67 16.71
N GLU A 220 15.58 16.51 17.52
CA GLU A 220 15.98 16.84 18.89
C GLU A 220 16.11 15.61 19.79
N ARG A 221 15.18 14.63 19.66
CA ARG A 221 15.24 13.37 20.43
C ARG A 221 16.54 12.60 20.21
N TYR A 222 17.13 12.72 19.02
CA TYR A 222 18.39 12.06 18.65
C TYR A 222 19.61 12.98 18.73
N GLY A 223 19.44 14.22 19.20
CA GLY A 223 20.52 15.21 19.25
C GLY A 223 21.07 15.63 17.88
N MET A 224 20.20 15.64 16.86
CA MET A 224 20.54 15.89 15.46
C MET A 224 19.85 17.15 14.96
N THR A 225 20.41 17.77 13.93
CA THR A 225 19.69 18.72 13.09
C THR A 225 18.63 17.99 12.27
N VAL A 226 17.61 18.71 11.77
CA VAL A 226 16.58 18.12 10.89
C VAL A 226 17.22 17.48 9.65
N GLN A 227 18.22 18.11 9.05
CA GLN A 227 18.90 17.58 7.87
C GLN A 227 19.67 16.29 8.19
N GLU A 228 20.40 16.24 9.29
CA GLU A 228 21.08 15.03 9.73
C GLU A 228 20.09 13.90 10.02
N TYR A 229 18.96 14.23 10.65
CA TYR A 229 17.89 13.25 10.93
C TYR A 229 17.30 12.65 9.65
N LYS A 230 17.05 13.47 8.63
CA LYS A 230 16.53 13.04 7.35
C LYS A 230 17.48 12.11 6.58
N THR A 231 18.77 12.27 6.79
CA THR A 231 19.82 11.54 6.04
C THR A 231 20.68 10.64 6.94
N LYS A 232 20.17 10.21 8.09
CA LYS A 232 20.92 9.39 9.06
C LYS A 232 21.16 7.94 8.63
N ASN A 233 20.50 7.47 7.56
CA ASN A 233 20.69 6.14 7.02
C ASN A 233 22.08 5.95 6.38
N LEU A 234 22.44 4.70 6.05
CA LEU A 234 23.78 4.40 5.52
C LEU A 234 24.06 5.08 4.16
N LEU A 235 23.05 5.20 3.31
CA LEU A 235 23.17 5.86 2.00
C LEU A 235 23.16 7.39 2.11
N ARG A 236 22.92 7.95 3.31
CA ARG A 236 22.79 9.39 3.56
C ARG A 236 21.82 10.09 2.61
N THR A 237 20.71 9.44 2.33
CA THR A 237 19.68 9.92 1.40
C THR A 237 18.36 10.19 2.11
N GLU A 238 17.62 11.17 1.62
CA GLU A 238 16.24 11.38 2.02
C GLU A 238 15.33 10.45 1.20
N ILE A 239 14.54 9.62 1.88
CA ILE A 239 13.59 8.72 1.23
C ILE A 239 12.31 9.48 0.97
N LYS A 240 11.79 9.37 -0.27
CA LYS A 240 10.60 10.05 -0.74
C LYS A 240 9.48 9.08 -1.11
N SER A 241 8.27 9.59 -1.15
CA SER A 241 7.09 8.84 -1.60
C SER A 241 7.27 8.25 -3.02
N THR A 242 8.01 8.95 -3.88
CA THR A 242 8.34 8.48 -5.23
C THR A 242 9.28 7.27 -5.25
N ASP A 243 10.19 7.13 -4.27
CA ASP A 243 11.05 5.95 -4.15
C ASP A 243 10.22 4.71 -3.79
N ILE A 244 9.25 4.89 -2.88
CA ILE A 244 8.32 3.82 -2.52
C ILE A 244 7.42 3.46 -3.71
N ALA A 245 6.89 4.45 -4.42
CA ALA A 245 6.05 4.23 -5.59
C ALA A 245 6.77 3.47 -6.71
N LEU A 246 8.04 3.81 -6.97
CA LEU A 246 8.88 3.09 -7.93
C LEU A 246 9.06 1.63 -7.52
N MET A 247 9.33 1.37 -6.23
CA MET A 247 9.47 0.00 -5.73
C MET A 247 8.14 -0.76 -5.80
N VAL A 248 7.01 -0.14 -5.47
CA VAL A 248 5.68 -0.76 -5.61
C VAL A 248 5.46 -1.20 -7.06
N SER A 249 5.68 -0.31 -8.02
CA SER A 249 5.53 -0.64 -9.44
C SER A 249 6.47 -1.78 -9.87
N THR A 250 7.72 -1.75 -9.45
CA THR A 250 8.71 -2.79 -9.78
C THR A 250 8.31 -4.15 -9.22
N VAL A 251 7.91 -4.21 -7.93
CA VAL A 251 7.53 -5.46 -7.25
C VAL A 251 6.19 -6.01 -7.78
N ALA A 252 5.27 -5.15 -8.16
CA ALA A 252 4.01 -5.55 -8.80
C ALA A 252 4.20 -6.00 -10.26
N GLY A 253 5.33 -5.63 -10.88
CA GLY A 253 5.63 -5.86 -12.29
C GLY A 253 6.30 -7.20 -12.60
N PRO A 254 6.61 -7.41 -13.89
CA PRO A 254 7.15 -8.67 -14.40
C PRO A 254 8.57 -9.00 -13.89
N ALA A 255 9.34 -8.00 -13.43
CA ALA A 255 10.66 -8.22 -12.82
C ALA A 255 10.60 -9.10 -11.56
N PHE A 256 9.46 -9.10 -10.86
CA PHE A 256 9.22 -9.88 -9.64
C PHE A 256 8.29 -11.08 -9.85
N LYS A 257 8.08 -11.54 -11.08
CA LYS A 257 7.14 -12.64 -11.40
C LYS A 257 7.39 -13.95 -10.62
N ALA A 258 8.61 -14.18 -10.17
CA ALA A 258 9.02 -15.36 -9.40
C ALA A 258 9.16 -15.08 -7.90
N THR A 259 8.59 -13.95 -7.39
CA THR A 259 8.77 -13.53 -5.99
C THR A 259 7.42 -13.32 -5.32
N THR A 260 7.19 -14.07 -4.23
CA THR A 260 6.06 -13.90 -3.32
C THR A 260 6.51 -14.08 -1.87
N GLY A 261 5.84 -13.45 -0.91
CA GLY A 261 6.20 -13.49 0.52
C GLY A 261 7.41 -12.63 0.89
N ALA A 262 7.99 -11.88 -0.05
CA ALA A 262 9.15 -11.04 0.20
C ALA A 262 8.84 -9.86 1.11
N GLN A 263 9.85 -9.50 1.91
CA GLN A 263 9.86 -8.37 2.83
C GLN A 263 10.96 -7.40 2.35
N ILE A 264 10.58 -6.26 1.78
CA ILE A 264 11.49 -5.39 1.03
C ILE A 264 11.64 -4.06 1.76
N PRO A 265 12.77 -3.81 2.44
CA PRO A 265 13.03 -2.53 3.09
C PRO A 265 13.37 -1.45 2.07
N ILE A 266 12.84 -0.24 2.29
CA ILE A 266 13.21 0.99 1.59
C ILE A 266 13.56 2.01 2.68
N ASP A 267 14.75 1.92 3.20
CA ASP A 267 15.20 2.61 4.42
C ASP A 267 16.61 3.24 4.30
N GLY A 268 17.23 3.13 3.13
CA GLY A 268 18.60 3.58 2.92
C GLY A 268 19.64 2.85 3.79
N GLY A 269 19.29 1.66 4.31
CA GLY A 269 20.12 0.89 5.23
C GLY A 269 20.03 1.36 6.69
N ASN A 270 18.95 2.04 7.08
CA ASN A 270 18.79 2.56 8.44
C ASN A 270 18.70 1.47 9.50
N ASP A 271 18.05 0.35 9.19
CA ASP A 271 17.94 -0.79 10.11
C ASP A 271 19.25 -1.53 10.33
N ARG A 272 20.23 -1.29 9.47
CA ARG A 272 21.51 -2.00 9.48
C ARG A 272 21.33 -3.52 9.57
N VAL A 273 20.25 -4.01 9.02
CA VAL A 273 19.98 -5.44 8.92
C VAL A 273 20.88 -5.98 7.80
N ILE A 274 21.92 -6.59 8.23
CA ILE A 274 22.86 -7.27 7.34
C ILE A 274 22.68 -8.76 7.57
#